data_2f5104588636b9db3755a7575f033f4f
#
_entry.id   2f5104588636b9db3755a7575f033f4f
#
_cell.length_a   1.000
_cell.length_b   1.000
_cell.length_c   1.000
_cell.angle_alpha   90.00
_cell.angle_beta   90.00
_cell.angle_gamma   90.00
#
_symmetry.space_group_name_H-M   'P 1'
#
loop_
_entity.id
_entity.type
_entity.pdbx_description
1 polymer ?
#
loop_
_entity_poly.entity_id
_entity_poly.type
_entity_poly.pdbx_seq_one_letter_code
_entity_poly.pdbx_strand_id
1 'polypeptide(L)'
;MIVSTKGRYALRVMVHFAQRGGEEYIPLKEIAEAEGISQKYLESIMSTLSKAGFVDAVHGKGGGYRLNRKAEEYTVGSILKLTEGSLSAVSCTTQGASACSRSECCNALPMWTRLDKMIDEFFEGITIADLIQESNTL
;
A
#
# COMPACT_ATOMS: atom_id res chain seq x y z
N MET A 1 6.44 -12.52 7.53
CA MET A 1 5.55 -11.43 7.11
C MET A 1 4.38 -11.97 6.33
N ILE A 2 3.20 -11.53 6.68
CA ILE A 2 1.98 -11.79 5.91
C ILE A 2 1.35 -10.42 5.60
N VAL A 3 1.13 -10.15 4.32
CA VAL A 3 0.45 -8.91 3.92
C VAL A 3 -1.02 -9.01 4.31
N SER A 4 -1.52 -8.02 5.05
CA SER A 4 -2.88 -8.00 5.56
C SER A 4 -3.91 -7.81 4.44
N THR A 5 -5.16 -8.10 4.76
CA THR A 5 -6.28 -7.81 3.87
C THR A 5 -6.33 -6.30 3.56
N LYS A 6 -6.07 -5.45 4.55
CA LYS A 6 -6.03 -4.00 4.37
C LYS A 6 -4.99 -3.60 3.33
N GLY A 7 -3.78 -4.17 3.39
CA GLY A 7 -2.72 -3.91 2.41
C GLY A 7 -3.09 -4.34 1.01
N ARG A 8 -3.63 -5.55 0.87
CA ARG A 8 -4.05 -6.08 -0.45
C ARG A 8 -5.18 -5.24 -1.04
N TYR A 9 -6.14 -4.84 -0.22
CA TYR A 9 -7.26 -4.02 -0.69
C TYR A 9 -6.82 -2.60 -1.03
N ALA A 10 -5.88 -2.03 -0.27
CA ALA A 10 -5.32 -0.71 -0.59
C ALA A 10 -4.69 -0.72 -1.99
N LEU A 11 -3.95 -1.76 -2.34
CA LEU A 11 -3.39 -1.89 -3.69
C LEU A 11 -4.47 -1.96 -4.76
N ARG A 12 -5.52 -2.77 -4.54
CA ARG A 12 -6.64 -2.87 -5.49
C ARG A 12 -7.33 -1.53 -5.71
N VAL A 13 -7.55 -0.80 -4.64
CA VAL A 13 -8.18 0.52 -4.69
C VAL A 13 -7.31 1.53 -5.43
N MET A 14 -6.01 1.53 -5.19
CA MET A 14 -5.07 2.41 -5.90
C MET A 14 -5.02 2.10 -7.40
N VAL A 15 -5.04 0.81 -7.75
CA VAL A 15 -5.12 0.39 -9.16
C VAL A 15 -6.44 0.86 -9.78
N HIS A 16 -7.55 0.73 -9.06
CA HIS A 16 -8.86 1.20 -9.53
C HIS A 16 -8.83 2.68 -9.89
N PHE A 17 -8.31 3.53 -8.99
CA PHE A 17 -8.17 4.96 -9.26
C PHE A 17 -7.30 5.22 -10.49
N ALA A 18 -6.17 4.53 -10.58
CA ALA A 18 -5.23 4.72 -11.68
C ALA A 18 -5.80 4.31 -13.04
N GLN A 19 -6.59 3.22 -13.06
CA GLN A 19 -7.26 2.75 -14.28
C GLN A 19 -8.36 3.72 -14.75
N ARG A 20 -9.06 4.34 -13.81
CA ARG A 20 -10.06 5.36 -14.14
C ARG A 20 -9.40 6.58 -14.75
N GLY A 21 -8.22 6.93 -14.27
CA GLY A 21 -7.47 8.10 -14.72
C GLY A 21 -8.24 9.40 -14.46
N GLY A 22 -7.59 10.51 -14.73
CA GLY A 22 -8.24 11.81 -14.72
C GLY A 22 -8.25 12.52 -13.36
N GLU A 23 -8.83 13.71 -13.39
CA GLU A 23 -8.84 14.61 -12.26
C GLU A 23 -10.14 14.60 -11.47
N GLU A 24 -11.09 13.76 -11.87
CA GLU A 24 -12.38 13.67 -11.22
C GLU A 24 -12.29 12.95 -9.88
N TYR A 25 -13.03 13.46 -8.89
CA TYR A 25 -13.19 12.79 -7.62
C TYR A 25 -14.17 11.64 -7.76
N ILE A 26 -13.80 10.45 -7.31
CA ILE A 26 -14.63 9.26 -7.38
C ILE A 26 -15.29 9.05 -6.02
N PRO A 27 -16.63 8.98 -5.96
CA PRO A 27 -17.32 8.71 -4.70
C PRO A 27 -16.93 7.36 -4.11
N LEU A 28 -16.79 7.31 -2.79
CA LEU A 28 -16.42 6.10 -2.09
C LEU A 28 -17.38 4.94 -2.33
N LYS A 29 -18.67 5.24 -2.41
CA LYS A 29 -19.70 4.26 -2.69
C LYS A 29 -19.46 3.53 -4.02
N GLU A 30 -19.06 4.27 -5.04
CA GLU A 30 -18.77 3.71 -6.36
C GLU A 30 -17.59 2.73 -6.31
N ILE A 31 -16.55 3.10 -5.59
CA ILE A 31 -15.36 2.24 -5.42
C ILE A 31 -15.72 0.99 -4.62
N ALA A 32 -16.48 1.16 -3.56
CA ALA A 32 -16.92 0.05 -2.70
C ALA A 32 -17.71 -0.98 -3.49
N GLU A 33 -18.65 -0.54 -4.33
CA GLU A 33 -19.46 -1.40 -5.17
C GLU A 33 -18.62 -2.10 -6.24
N ALA A 34 -17.73 -1.37 -6.90
CA ALA A 34 -16.88 -1.91 -7.96
C ALA A 34 -15.90 -2.96 -7.44
N GLU A 35 -15.34 -2.74 -6.26
CA GLU A 35 -14.31 -3.62 -5.68
C GLU A 35 -14.89 -4.68 -4.73
N GLY A 36 -16.17 -4.63 -4.42
CA GLY A 36 -16.78 -5.58 -3.50
C GLY A 36 -16.28 -5.45 -2.06
N ILE A 37 -15.94 -4.25 -1.65
CA ILE A 37 -15.42 -3.94 -0.31
C ILE A 37 -16.50 -3.16 0.45
N SER A 38 -16.69 -3.46 1.74
CA SER A 38 -17.66 -2.68 2.53
C SER A 38 -17.23 -1.22 2.59
N GLN A 39 -18.20 -0.32 2.52
CA GLN A 39 -17.92 1.11 2.54
C GLN A 39 -17.17 1.53 3.80
N LYS A 40 -17.58 0.98 4.94
CA LYS A 40 -16.93 1.28 6.22
C LYS A 40 -15.45 0.86 6.23
N TYR A 41 -15.15 -0.32 5.70
CA TYR A 41 -13.77 -0.80 5.62
C TYR A 41 -12.94 0.05 4.65
N LEU A 42 -13.55 0.41 3.52
CA LEU A 42 -12.91 1.27 2.53
C LEU A 42 -12.62 2.66 3.10
N GLU A 43 -13.50 3.21 3.95
CA GLU A 43 -13.26 4.48 4.64
C GLU A 43 -11.97 4.43 5.48
N SER A 44 -11.73 3.31 6.16
CA SER A 44 -10.52 3.10 6.94
C SER A 44 -9.27 3.13 6.05
N ILE A 45 -9.32 2.47 4.90
CA ILE A 45 -8.21 2.45 3.94
C ILE A 45 -7.97 3.87 3.40
N MET A 46 -9.02 4.55 2.97
CA MET A 46 -8.91 5.88 2.39
C MET A 46 -8.42 6.92 3.40
N SER A 47 -8.84 6.77 4.66
CA SER A 47 -8.33 7.63 5.74
C SER A 47 -6.81 7.49 5.89
N THR A 48 -6.29 6.27 5.84
CA THR A 48 -4.84 6.02 5.92
C THR A 48 -4.12 6.65 4.74
N LEU A 49 -4.63 6.46 3.52
CA LEU A 49 -4.02 7.02 2.32
C LEU A 49 -4.08 8.55 2.29
N SER A 50 -5.21 9.11 2.71
CA SER A 50 -5.41 10.56 2.74
C SER A 50 -4.50 11.25 3.76
N LYS A 51 -4.36 10.69 4.96
CA LYS A 51 -3.48 11.24 6.00
C LYS A 51 -2.02 11.23 5.58
N ALA A 52 -1.63 10.26 4.76
CA ALA A 52 -0.27 10.17 4.22
C ALA A 52 -0.06 11.06 2.99
N GLY A 53 -1.09 11.74 2.51
CA GLY A 53 -0.99 12.62 1.35
C GLY A 53 -0.95 11.87 0.02
N PHE A 54 -1.41 10.64 -0.03
CA PHE A 54 -1.40 9.82 -1.26
C PHE A 54 -2.61 10.06 -2.15
N VAL A 55 -3.69 10.55 -1.58
CA VAL A 55 -4.91 10.87 -2.31
C VAL A 55 -5.46 12.21 -1.82
N ASP A 56 -6.17 12.89 -2.71
CA ASP A 56 -6.93 14.08 -2.37
C ASP A 56 -8.38 13.69 -2.08
N ALA A 57 -9.00 14.36 -1.13
CA ALA A 57 -10.38 14.11 -0.73
C ALA A 57 -11.18 15.39 -0.73
N VAL A 58 -12.44 15.32 -1.19
CA VAL A 58 -13.42 16.39 -1.10
C VAL A 58 -14.67 15.82 -0.46
N HIS A 59 -15.14 16.49 0.59
CA HIS A 59 -16.34 16.09 1.32
C HIS A 59 -17.60 16.73 0.74
N GLY A 60 -18.73 16.09 0.97
CA GLY A 60 -20.03 16.61 0.58
C GLY A 60 -20.53 16.10 -0.77
N LYS A 61 -21.55 16.77 -1.30
CA LYS A 61 -22.17 16.39 -2.56
C LYS A 61 -21.19 16.61 -3.72
N GLY A 62 -21.01 15.59 -4.55
CA GLY A 62 -20.04 15.62 -5.65
C GLY A 62 -18.61 15.35 -5.20
N GLY A 63 -18.42 15.00 -3.90
CA GLY A 63 -17.12 14.69 -3.36
C GLY A 63 -16.68 13.25 -3.61
N GLY A 64 -15.51 12.93 -3.10
CA GLY A 64 -14.90 11.63 -3.25
C GLY A 64 -13.39 11.73 -3.09
N TYR A 65 -12.70 10.83 -3.75
CA TYR A 65 -11.24 10.74 -3.67
C TYR A 65 -10.66 10.69 -5.08
N ARG A 66 -9.41 11.14 -5.21
CA ARG A 66 -8.65 11.02 -6.45
C ARG A 66 -7.16 10.90 -6.13
N LEU A 67 -6.42 10.33 -7.07
CA LEU A 67 -4.96 10.31 -6.97
C LEU A 67 -4.41 11.72 -7.18
N ASN A 68 -3.34 12.04 -6.48
CA ASN A 68 -2.66 13.35 -6.61
C ASN A 68 -1.28 13.24 -7.26
N ARG A 69 -0.96 12.07 -7.83
CA ARG A 69 0.30 11.80 -8.55
C ARG A 69 -0.01 10.84 -9.69
N LYS A 70 0.96 10.71 -10.58
CA LYS A 70 0.86 9.73 -11.67
C LYS A 70 1.03 8.31 -11.12
N ALA A 71 0.44 7.33 -11.80
CA ALA A 71 0.53 5.93 -11.37
C ALA A 71 1.97 5.43 -11.23
N GLU A 72 2.88 5.97 -12.03
CA GLU A 72 4.31 5.64 -11.99
C GLU A 72 5.01 6.14 -10.74
N GLU A 73 4.42 7.09 -10.03
CA GLU A 73 5.00 7.69 -8.83
C GLU A 73 4.61 6.98 -7.54
N TYR A 74 3.71 6.00 -7.61
CA TYR A 74 3.33 5.19 -6.44
C TYR A 74 4.00 3.83 -6.54
N THR A 75 4.86 3.49 -5.58
CA THR A 75 5.41 2.15 -5.50
C THR A 75 4.50 1.26 -4.66
N VAL A 76 4.49 -0.03 -4.96
CA VAL A 76 3.79 -1.01 -4.14
C VAL A 76 4.33 -0.96 -2.70
N GLY A 77 5.65 -0.81 -2.55
CA GLY A 77 6.29 -0.70 -1.24
C GLY A 77 5.79 0.47 -0.42
N SER A 78 5.62 1.64 -1.04
CA SER A 78 5.14 2.84 -0.33
C SER A 78 3.72 2.64 0.22
N ILE A 79 2.86 1.98 -0.53
CA ILE A 79 1.48 1.72 -0.13
C ILE A 79 1.44 0.67 0.99
N LEU A 80 2.16 -0.43 0.83
CA LEU A 80 2.19 -1.49 1.84
C LEU A 80 2.79 -1.02 3.17
N LYS A 81 3.80 -0.17 3.13
CA LYS A 81 4.39 0.39 4.35
C LYS A 81 3.39 1.23 5.14
N LEU A 82 2.47 1.92 4.47
CA LEU A 82 1.41 2.68 5.14
C LEU A 82 0.42 1.77 5.86
N THR A 83 0.06 0.65 5.25
CA THR A 83 -0.97 -0.24 5.79
C THR A 83 -0.42 -1.23 6.80
N GLU A 84 0.81 -1.71 6.57
CA GLU A 84 1.43 -2.75 7.43
C GLU A 84 2.30 -2.15 8.54
N GLY A 85 2.76 -0.92 8.38
CA GLY A 85 3.73 -0.29 9.27
C GLY A 85 5.14 -0.78 9.03
N SER A 86 5.35 -2.07 8.89
CA SER A 86 6.66 -2.67 8.60
C SER A 86 6.51 -3.84 7.65
N LEU A 87 7.46 -3.99 6.75
CA LEU A 87 7.54 -5.13 5.83
C LEU A 87 8.60 -6.15 6.27
N SER A 88 9.12 -6.03 7.49
CA SER A 88 10.11 -6.97 8.02
C SER A 88 9.52 -8.37 8.19
N ALA A 89 10.30 -9.37 7.81
CA ALA A 89 9.89 -10.77 7.91
C ALA A 89 9.84 -11.25 9.37
N VAL A 90 10.66 -10.67 10.22
CA VAL A 90 10.75 -11.03 11.65
C VAL A 90 10.79 -9.77 12.52
N SER A 91 10.38 -9.91 13.78
CA SER A 91 10.32 -8.78 14.71
C SER A 91 11.68 -8.18 15.05
N CYS A 92 12.74 -8.98 15.03
CA CYS A 92 14.07 -8.51 15.39
C CYS A 92 14.71 -7.56 14.37
N THR A 93 14.17 -7.50 13.15
CA THR A 93 14.62 -6.55 12.11
C THR A 93 13.60 -5.44 11.87
N THR A 94 12.48 -5.44 12.60
CA THR A 94 11.46 -4.39 12.49
C THR A 94 12.03 -3.07 12.98
N GLN A 95 11.93 -2.03 12.16
CA GLN A 95 12.39 -0.69 12.52
C GLN A 95 11.63 -0.19 13.76
N GLY A 96 12.38 0.32 14.73
CA GLY A 96 11.82 0.82 15.97
C GLY A 96 11.53 -0.26 17.03
N ALA A 97 11.74 -1.53 16.72
CA ALA A 97 11.63 -2.60 17.70
C ALA A 97 12.81 -2.57 18.67
N SER A 98 12.59 -3.07 19.89
CA SER A 98 13.69 -3.26 20.84
C SER A 98 14.70 -4.23 20.26
N ALA A 99 15.98 -3.93 20.42
CA ALA A 99 17.04 -4.83 19.96
C ALA A 99 16.88 -6.20 20.63
N CYS A 100 16.99 -7.26 19.83
CA CYS A 100 17.00 -8.61 20.38
C CYS A 100 18.24 -8.78 21.27
N SER A 101 18.07 -9.38 22.45
CA SER A 101 19.17 -9.63 23.38
C SER A 101 20.29 -10.47 22.78
N ARG A 102 20.01 -11.19 21.68
CA ARG A 102 20.99 -12.03 20.98
C ARG A 102 21.48 -11.45 19.66
N SER A 103 21.15 -10.18 19.36
CA SER A 103 21.48 -9.57 18.06
C SER A 103 22.97 -9.63 17.71
N GLU A 104 23.86 -9.50 18.71
CA GLU A 104 25.30 -9.53 18.49
C GLU A 104 25.86 -10.92 18.17
N CYS A 105 25.17 -11.98 18.60
CA CYS A 105 25.61 -13.36 18.42
C CYS A 105 24.66 -14.24 17.64
N CYS A 106 23.58 -13.66 17.07
CA CYS A 106 22.61 -14.41 16.30
C CYS A 106 23.11 -14.69 14.88
N ASN A 107 23.39 -15.95 14.59
CA ASN A 107 23.90 -16.36 13.28
C ASN A 107 22.86 -16.17 12.16
N ALA A 108 21.57 -16.12 12.49
CA ALA A 108 20.49 -15.95 11.50
C ALA A 108 20.22 -14.48 11.18
N LEU A 109 20.66 -13.53 12.01
CA LEU A 109 20.36 -12.11 11.82
C LEU A 109 20.80 -11.57 10.44
N PRO A 110 22.02 -11.86 9.96
CA PRO A 110 22.41 -11.40 8.62
C PRO A 110 21.50 -11.91 7.51
N MET A 111 21.03 -13.14 7.64
CA MET A 111 20.08 -13.73 6.68
C MET A 111 18.75 -12.98 6.69
N TRP A 112 18.19 -12.71 7.88
CA TRP A 112 16.93 -11.97 8.00
C TRP A 112 17.07 -10.54 7.46
N THR A 113 18.21 -9.90 7.72
CA THR A 113 18.48 -8.55 7.21
C THR A 113 18.53 -8.56 5.67
N ARG A 114 19.14 -9.57 5.07
CA ARG A 114 19.18 -9.72 3.62
C ARG A 114 17.78 -9.97 3.05
N LEU A 115 16.97 -10.79 3.71
CA LEU A 115 15.60 -11.06 3.28
C LEU A 115 14.78 -9.76 3.31
N ASP A 116 14.87 -8.99 4.37
CA ASP A 116 14.15 -7.71 4.48
C ASP A 116 14.54 -6.75 3.36
N LYS A 117 15.83 -6.70 3.03
CA LYS A 117 16.32 -5.88 1.93
C LYS A 117 15.74 -6.35 0.59
N MET A 118 15.69 -7.65 0.37
CA MET A 118 15.12 -8.23 -0.85
C MET A 118 13.63 -7.91 -0.97
N ILE A 119 12.87 -8.00 0.12
CA ILE A 119 11.45 -7.66 0.15
C ILE A 119 11.26 -6.17 -0.18
N ASP A 120 12.04 -5.31 0.45
CA ASP A 120 11.96 -3.86 0.23
C ASP A 120 12.26 -3.51 -1.23
N GLU A 121 13.35 -4.02 -1.78
CA GLU A 121 13.75 -3.77 -3.16
C GLU A 121 12.71 -4.32 -4.15
N PHE A 122 12.14 -5.47 -3.86
CA PHE A 122 11.11 -6.06 -4.70
C PHE A 122 9.88 -5.14 -4.79
N PHE A 123 9.32 -4.75 -3.65
CA PHE A 123 8.13 -3.91 -3.63
C PHE A 123 8.36 -2.47 -4.06
N GLU A 124 9.54 -1.91 -3.79
CA GLU A 124 9.87 -0.56 -4.25
C GLU A 124 10.16 -0.52 -5.75
N GLY A 125 10.47 -1.66 -6.35
CA GLY A 125 10.70 -1.77 -7.79
C GLY A 125 9.44 -1.92 -8.63
N ILE A 126 8.26 -2.03 -8.01
CA ILE A 126 6.99 -2.20 -8.72
C ILE A 126 6.11 -0.99 -8.46
N THR A 127 5.60 -0.37 -9.52
CA THR A 127 4.69 0.78 -9.42
C THR A 127 3.24 0.36 -9.66
N ILE A 128 2.30 1.24 -9.33
CA ILE A 128 0.89 1.03 -9.67
C ILE A 128 0.72 0.94 -11.20
N ALA A 129 1.50 1.72 -11.96
CA ALA A 129 1.48 1.65 -13.43
C ALA A 129 1.89 0.26 -13.91
N ASP A 130 2.90 -0.35 -13.29
CA ASP A 130 3.34 -1.71 -13.64
C ASP A 130 2.23 -2.73 -13.41
N LEU A 131 1.50 -2.62 -12.31
CA LEU A 131 0.39 -3.53 -12.00
C LEU A 131 -0.72 -3.46 -13.04
N ILE A 132 -1.01 -2.27 -13.54
CA ILE A 132 -2.00 -2.08 -14.60
C ILE A 132 -1.54 -2.75 -15.90
N GLN A 133 -0.28 -2.61 -16.26
CA GLN A 133 0.29 -3.20 -17.47
C GLN A 133 0.29 -4.74 -17.40
N GLU A 134 0.67 -5.31 -16.27
CA GLU A 134 0.65 -6.76 -16.08
C GLU A 134 -0.76 -7.33 -16.22
N SER A 135 -1.76 -6.65 -15.69
CA SER A 135 -3.15 -7.04 -15.81
C SER A 135 -3.61 -7.04 -17.27
N ASN A 136 -3.09 -6.13 -18.11
CA ASN A 136 -3.42 -6.02 -19.53
C ASN A 136 -2.69 -7.05 -20.42
N THR A 137 -1.62 -7.67 -19.92
CA THR A 137 -0.85 -8.68 -20.65
C THR A 137 -1.35 -10.11 -20.40
N LEU A 138 -2.19 -10.28 -19.41
CA LEU A 138 -2.81 -11.56 -19.08
C LEU A 138 -4.15 -11.70 -19.79
#